data_d867d53f87752a66d7cbe2de751cb751
#
_entry.id   d867d53f87752a66d7cbe2de751cb751
#
_cell.length_a   1.000
_cell.length_b   1.000
_cell.length_c   1.000
_cell.angle_alpha   90.00
_cell.angle_beta   90.00
_cell.angle_gamma   90.00
#
_symmetry.space_group_name_H-M   'P 1'
#
loop_
_entity.id
_entity.type
_entity.pdbx_description
1 polymer ?
#
loop_
_entity_poly.entity_id
_entity_poly.type
_entity_poly.pdbx_seq_one_letter_code
_entity_poly.pdbx_strand_id
1 'polypeptide(L)'
;GFFPHSFSGGIGELQSDNNWAVLQQDDSTTVPDTRVEIAGMKALILEGSLPALPISHTLTIDLGKSSPSVSGTVVNSSEFTLKDAMLVTPGGWKKLGDLNPGASADVNLILRATSSNFYSLGVGDILDFDSFAMQPDVDAARQYSFLQTALSINEYGYRNTGNWGVYLMGWMDRSDLPVGVAGRRYDSVDTVLYVHSLTPNLKTDGDTLYLPSGFFAWESSTPTVSPYSVYEIPDEGYVLRFRPAMPIQFRSAQSLKLTLVSSNPGALTAYAWNFENETWVKLQDNSMTITIPDPDRFVASNGEARIRVVQDQSAYTEITSTTINMEVDP
;
A
#
# COMPACT_ATOMS: atom_id res chain seq x y z
N GLY A 1 21.45 -14.34 -3.36
CA GLY A 1 21.57 -14.42 -4.81
C GLY A 1 20.59 -13.45 -5.48
N PHE A 2 20.98 -12.90 -6.62
CA PHE A 2 20.13 -12.00 -7.39
C PHE A 2 19.53 -12.78 -8.56
N PHE A 3 18.24 -12.61 -8.81
CA PHE A 3 17.55 -13.26 -9.92
C PHE A 3 17.16 -12.17 -10.94
N PRO A 4 17.74 -12.17 -12.15
CA PRO A 4 17.35 -11.22 -13.17
C PRO A 4 16.03 -11.58 -13.82
N HIS A 5 15.12 -10.61 -13.89
CA HIS A 5 13.93 -10.68 -14.71
C HIS A 5 14.08 -9.69 -15.86
N SER A 6 13.71 -10.08 -17.08
CA SER A 6 13.74 -9.19 -18.21
C SER A 6 12.37 -8.60 -18.50
N PHE A 7 12.32 -7.30 -18.62
CA PHE A 7 11.18 -6.58 -19.16
C PHE A 7 11.63 -5.83 -20.42
N SER A 8 11.01 -6.09 -21.55
CA SER A 8 11.28 -5.34 -22.77
C SER A 8 10.03 -4.56 -23.17
N GLY A 9 10.12 -3.23 -23.12
CA GLY A 9 9.10 -2.31 -23.61
C GLY A 9 9.65 -1.49 -24.76
N GLY A 10 9.05 -1.60 -25.92
CA GLY A 10 9.34 -0.76 -27.08
C GLY A 10 8.04 -0.40 -27.79
N ILE A 11 8.00 0.75 -28.45
CA ILE A 11 6.86 1.14 -29.29
C ILE A 11 6.92 0.26 -30.55
N GLY A 12 6.16 -0.84 -30.54
CA GLY A 12 6.10 -1.84 -31.60
C GLY A 12 6.43 -3.24 -31.07
N GLU A 13 5.55 -4.16 -31.31
CA GLU A 13 5.49 -5.58 -30.96
C GLU A 13 6.74 -6.17 -30.28
N LEU A 14 6.61 -6.42 -28.98
CA LEU A 14 7.60 -7.08 -28.17
C LEU A 14 7.65 -8.57 -28.50
N GLN A 15 8.54 -8.96 -29.39
CA GLN A 15 8.99 -10.34 -29.41
C GLN A 15 9.86 -10.57 -28.17
N SER A 16 9.33 -11.31 -27.21
CA SER A 16 10.10 -11.80 -26.06
C SER A 16 11.03 -12.92 -26.54
N ASP A 17 12.23 -12.58 -26.99
CA ASP A 17 13.32 -13.54 -27.03
C ASP A 17 13.75 -13.85 -25.58
N ASN A 18 13.01 -14.75 -24.93
CA ASN A 18 13.17 -15.13 -23.53
C ASN A 18 14.35 -16.07 -23.27
N ASN A 19 15.31 -16.19 -24.16
CA ASN A 19 16.51 -16.98 -23.96
C ASN A 19 17.66 -16.16 -23.39
N TRP A 20 17.50 -15.72 -22.15
CA TRP A 20 18.61 -15.15 -21.40
C TRP A 20 19.40 -16.31 -20.78
N ALA A 21 20.64 -16.48 -21.23
CA ALA A 21 21.57 -17.29 -20.49
C ALA A 21 22.01 -16.51 -19.25
N VAL A 22 21.65 -16.96 -18.07
CA VAL A 22 22.12 -16.40 -16.80
C VAL A 22 23.23 -17.31 -16.30
N LEU A 23 24.42 -16.73 -16.16
CA LEU A 23 25.55 -17.42 -15.52
C LEU A 23 25.63 -16.94 -14.07
N GLN A 24 25.29 -17.82 -13.16
CA GLN A 24 25.51 -17.59 -11.74
C GLN A 24 26.81 -18.21 -11.31
N GLN A 25 27.71 -17.40 -10.77
CA GLN A 25 29.00 -17.83 -10.22
C GLN A 25 29.11 -17.29 -8.80
N ASP A 26 29.17 -18.18 -7.83
CA ASP A 26 29.34 -17.88 -6.40
C ASP A 26 28.72 -16.56 -5.92
N ASP A 27 29.47 -15.47 -5.98
CA ASP A 27 29.07 -14.14 -5.51
C ASP A 27 28.61 -13.17 -6.62
N SER A 28 28.55 -13.65 -7.87
CA SER A 28 28.15 -12.80 -9.00
C SER A 28 27.15 -13.45 -9.93
N THR A 29 26.28 -12.65 -10.50
CA THR A 29 25.36 -13.04 -11.57
C THR A 29 25.71 -12.28 -12.83
N THR A 30 25.99 -12.98 -13.91
CA THR A 30 26.33 -12.38 -15.21
C THR A 30 25.22 -12.69 -16.20
N VAL A 31 24.78 -11.68 -16.91
CA VAL A 31 23.91 -11.79 -18.08
C VAL A 31 24.78 -11.57 -19.33
N PRO A 32 25.26 -12.65 -19.99
CA PRO A 32 26.11 -12.53 -21.16
C PRO A 32 25.27 -12.04 -22.37
N ASP A 33 26.00 -11.51 -23.36
CA ASP A 33 25.47 -11.20 -24.69
C ASP A 33 24.22 -10.33 -24.72
N THR A 34 24.12 -9.38 -23.77
CA THR A 34 23.04 -8.40 -23.77
C THR A 34 23.21 -7.45 -24.95
N ARG A 35 22.48 -7.71 -26.03
CA ARG A 35 22.48 -6.85 -27.21
C ARG A 35 21.43 -5.75 -27.03
N VAL A 36 21.87 -4.50 -27.12
CA VAL A 36 21.00 -3.31 -27.18
C VAL A 36 21.19 -2.70 -28.56
N GLU A 37 20.12 -2.57 -29.32
CA GLU A 37 20.17 -1.94 -30.64
C GLU A 37 20.31 -0.43 -30.51
N ILE A 38 20.73 0.23 -31.60
CA ILE A 38 20.84 1.70 -31.62
C ILE A 38 19.44 2.29 -31.36
N ALA A 39 19.37 3.20 -30.41
CA ALA A 39 18.13 3.79 -29.90
C ALA A 39 17.17 2.78 -29.22
N GLY A 40 17.63 1.57 -28.92
CA GLY A 40 16.88 0.58 -28.13
C GLY A 40 17.13 0.74 -26.64
N MET A 41 16.18 0.30 -25.83
CA MET A 41 16.29 0.23 -24.38
C MET A 41 16.04 -1.21 -23.94
N LYS A 42 16.86 -1.69 -23.00
CA LYS A 42 16.59 -2.96 -22.29
C LYS A 42 16.48 -2.70 -20.81
N ALA A 43 15.43 -3.21 -20.21
CA ALA A 43 15.23 -3.17 -18.77
C ALA A 43 15.58 -4.53 -18.16
N LEU A 44 16.33 -4.52 -17.09
CA LEU A 44 16.65 -5.68 -16.27
C LEU A 44 16.10 -5.43 -14.85
N ILE A 45 15.35 -6.36 -14.33
CA ILE A 45 14.91 -6.34 -12.93
C ILE A 45 15.81 -7.32 -12.18
N LEU A 46 16.47 -6.84 -11.14
CA LEU A 46 17.31 -7.63 -10.26
C LEU A 46 16.66 -7.65 -8.87
N GLU A 47 16.43 -8.82 -8.33
CA GLU A 47 15.94 -8.99 -6.97
C GLU A 47 17.02 -9.64 -6.10
N GLY A 48 17.19 -9.14 -4.88
CA GLY A 48 18.17 -9.66 -3.95
C GLY A 48 17.95 -9.13 -2.53
N SER A 49 18.75 -9.64 -1.59
CA SER A 49 18.72 -9.21 -0.20
C SER A 49 19.99 -8.43 0.13
N LEU A 50 19.80 -7.25 0.71
CA LEU A 50 20.87 -6.42 1.27
C LEU A 50 20.66 -6.25 2.78
N PRO A 51 21.72 -6.01 3.56
CA PRO A 51 21.57 -5.61 4.95
C PRO A 51 20.71 -4.34 5.04
N ALA A 52 19.73 -4.34 5.95
CA ALA A 52 18.94 -3.15 6.22
C ALA A 52 19.81 -2.04 6.80
N LEU A 53 19.54 -0.79 6.43
CA LEU A 53 20.17 0.34 7.08
C LEU A 53 19.76 0.39 8.57
N PRO A 54 20.68 0.77 9.46
CA PRO A 54 20.37 0.92 10.88
C PRO A 54 19.49 2.15 11.11
N ILE A 55 18.19 1.94 11.03
CA ILE A 55 17.17 2.93 11.38
C ILE A 55 16.56 2.53 12.73
N SER A 56 16.43 3.50 13.63
CA SER A 56 15.76 3.30 14.90
C SER A 56 14.58 4.26 15.06
N HIS A 57 13.63 3.93 15.91
CA HIS A 57 12.46 4.77 16.14
C HIS A 57 11.85 4.56 17.53
N THR A 58 11.08 5.57 17.96
CA THR A 58 10.24 5.52 19.16
C THR A 58 8.76 5.73 18.80
N LEU A 59 8.36 5.35 17.59
CA LEU A 59 7.02 5.60 17.09
C LEU A 59 5.97 4.85 17.92
N THR A 60 4.87 5.53 18.17
CA THR A 60 3.69 5.01 18.85
C THR A 60 2.46 5.35 18.02
N ILE A 61 1.58 4.37 17.81
CA ILE A 61 0.24 4.58 17.25
C ILE A 61 -0.73 4.70 18.42
N ASP A 62 -1.44 5.82 18.48
CA ASP A 62 -2.53 6.07 19.42
C ASP A 62 -3.86 5.85 18.71
N LEU A 63 -4.56 4.77 19.05
CA LEU A 63 -5.87 4.39 18.51
C LEU A 63 -7.01 4.61 19.51
N GLY A 64 -6.72 5.09 20.72
CA GLY A 64 -7.72 5.33 21.77
C GLY A 64 -8.55 6.59 21.61
N LYS A 65 -8.35 7.35 20.51
CA LYS A 65 -9.01 8.64 20.29
C LYS A 65 -9.80 8.64 18.99
N SER A 66 -10.77 9.54 18.93
CA SER A 66 -11.53 9.81 17.70
C SER A 66 -10.65 10.30 16.53
N SER A 67 -9.43 10.65 16.77
CA SER A 67 -8.41 11.07 15.79
C SER A 67 -7.14 10.24 15.99
N PRO A 68 -7.08 9.01 15.47
CA PRO A 68 -5.90 8.17 15.57
C PRO A 68 -4.66 8.89 15.04
N SER A 69 -3.50 8.66 15.66
CA SER A 69 -2.27 9.35 15.28
C SER A 69 -1.04 8.47 15.43
N VAL A 70 0.01 8.81 14.67
CA VAL A 70 1.36 8.28 14.86
C VAL A 70 2.25 9.40 15.38
N SER A 71 2.92 9.17 16.49
CA SER A 71 3.84 10.14 17.10
C SER A 71 5.12 9.47 17.58
N GLY A 72 6.17 10.26 17.74
CA GLY A 72 7.49 9.80 18.20
C GLY A 72 8.62 10.34 17.34
N THR A 73 9.73 9.63 17.27
CA THR A 73 10.94 10.04 16.58
C THR A 73 11.46 8.92 15.71
N VAL A 74 12.01 9.27 14.55
CA VAL A 74 12.78 8.37 13.69
C VAL A 74 14.22 8.87 13.65
N VAL A 75 15.19 7.97 13.76
CA VAL A 75 16.63 8.27 13.77
C VAL A 75 17.32 7.49 12.65
N ASN A 76 18.07 8.20 11.83
CA ASN A 76 18.96 7.59 10.84
C ASN A 76 20.32 7.32 11.46
N SER A 77 20.57 6.09 11.87
CA SER A 77 21.86 5.65 12.42
C SER A 77 22.82 5.09 11.36
N SER A 78 22.47 5.20 10.07
CA SER A 78 23.33 4.78 8.96
C SER A 78 24.38 5.83 8.61
N GLU A 79 25.33 5.45 7.76
CA GLU A 79 26.31 6.36 7.17
C GLU A 79 25.80 7.12 5.94
N PHE A 80 24.58 6.85 5.48
CA PHE A 80 23.98 7.44 4.29
C PHE A 80 22.95 8.50 4.63
N THR A 81 22.86 9.53 3.82
CA THR A 81 21.77 10.50 3.87
C THR A 81 20.55 9.93 3.16
N LEU A 82 19.41 9.95 3.81
CA LEU A 82 18.11 9.73 3.18
C LEU A 82 17.53 11.10 2.81
N LYS A 83 17.60 11.44 1.53
CA LYS A 83 17.05 12.69 0.99
C LYS A 83 15.53 12.62 0.90
N ASP A 84 14.89 13.75 1.11
CA ASP A 84 13.42 13.86 1.05
C ASP A 84 12.73 12.73 1.81
N ALA A 85 13.27 12.37 2.99
CA ALA A 85 12.71 11.29 3.79
C ALA A 85 11.26 11.58 4.14
N MET A 86 10.44 10.54 4.14
CA MET A 86 9.03 10.62 4.46
C MET A 86 8.57 9.42 5.27
N LEU A 87 7.61 9.65 6.16
CA LEU A 87 6.86 8.59 6.81
C LEU A 87 5.56 8.38 6.06
N VAL A 88 5.29 7.14 5.66
CA VAL A 88 4.04 6.74 4.97
C VAL A 88 3.31 5.72 5.82
N THR A 89 2.03 5.94 6.02
CA THR A 89 1.15 5.09 6.83
C THR A 89 -0.15 4.83 6.07
N PRO A 90 -0.96 3.87 6.51
CA PRO A 90 -2.27 3.63 5.90
C PRO A 90 -3.21 4.85 5.89
N GLY A 91 -3.08 5.75 6.84
CA GLY A 91 -3.97 6.91 7.00
C GLY A 91 -3.35 8.25 6.62
N GLY A 92 -2.13 8.27 6.07
CA GLY A 92 -1.48 9.52 5.71
C GLY A 92 0.03 9.40 5.53
N TRP A 93 0.65 10.54 5.27
CA TRP A 93 2.10 10.66 5.10
C TRP A 93 2.60 11.97 5.66
N LYS A 94 3.90 12.01 5.97
CA LYS A 94 4.57 13.21 6.46
C LYS A 94 5.97 13.30 5.88
N LYS A 95 6.31 14.43 5.26
CA LYS A 95 7.70 14.76 4.88
C LYS A 95 8.51 15.00 6.16
N LEU A 96 9.68 14.40 6.23
CA LEU A 96 10.64 14.53 7.34
C LEU A 96 11.84 15.39 6.92
N GLY A 97 12.01 15.66 5.62
CA GLY A 97 13.18 16.32 5.06
C GLY A 97 14.38 15.37 4.97
N ASP A 98 15.57 15.93 4.80
CA ASP A 98 16.80 15.16 4.68
C ASP A 98 17.21 14.61 6.06
N LEU A 99 17.31 13.29 6.16
CA LEU A 99 17.83 12.60 7.33
C LEU A 99 19.31 12.26 7.11
N ASN A 100 20.18 13.15 7.52
CA ASN A 100 21.64 12.92 7.49
C ASN A 100 22.03 11.80 8.49
N PRO A 101 23.26 11.24 8.36
CA PRO A 101 23.81 10.32 9.35
C PRO A 101 23.71 10.86 10.78
N GLY A 102 23.11 10.11 11.67
CA GLY A 102 22.86 10.51 13.06
C GLY A 102 21.71 11.49 13.27
N ALA A 103 21.06 11.98 12.22
CA ALA A 103 19.93 12.90 12.35
C ALA A 103 18.66 12.19 12.81
N SER A 104 17.81 12.95 13.51
CA SER A 104 16.49 12.52 13.94
C SER A 104 15.41 13.46 13.42
N ALA A 105 14.21 12.93 13.20
CA ALA A 105 13.03 13.71 12.85
C ALA A 105 11.85 13.34 13.74
N ASP A 106 11.15 14.36 14.23
CA ASP A 106 9.94 14.20 15.01
C ASP A 106 8.74 13.89 14.08
N VAL A 107 7.97 12.90 14.47
CA VAL A 107 6.75 12.49 13.83
C VAL A 107 5.55 12.91 14.67
N ASN A 108 4.61 13.57 14.04
CA ASN A 108 3.26 13.81 14.55
C ASN A 108 2.33 13.80 13.33
N LEU A 109 1.63 12.69 13.11
CA LEU A 109 0.78 12.46 11.96
C LEU A 109 -0.59 11.98 12.42
N ILE A 110 -1.63 12.75 12.11
CA ILE A 110 -3.01 12.34 12.34
C ILE A 110 -3.40 11.38 11.21
N LEU A 111 -3.82 10.17 11.60
CA LEU A 111 -4.34 9.17 10.67
C LEU A 111 -5.77 9.57 10.29
N ARG A 112 -5.95 10.04 9.08
CA ARG A 112 -7.28 10.36 8.59
C ARG A 112 -8.03 9.08 8.29
N ALA A 113 -9.28 9.00 8.77
CA ALA A 113 -10.21 8.04 8.21
C ALA A 113 -10.27 8.32 6.70
N THR A 114 -9.86 7.37 5.90
CA THR A 114 -9.98 7.49 4.45
C THR A 114 -11.47 7.46 4.12
N SER A 115 -12.07 8.65 4.11
CA SER A 115 -13.32 8.83 3.39
C SER A 115 -13.03 8.54 1.93
N SER A 116 -13.94 7.93 1.27
CA SER A 116 -14.11 7.47 -0.11
C SER A 116 -13.18 8.00 -1.24
N ASN A 117 -12.28 8.90 -1.00
CA ASN A 117 -11.38 9.46 -1.99
C ASN A 117 -9.93 9.08 -1.67
N PHE A 118 -9.52 7.89 -2.09
CA PHE A 118 -8.11 7.47 -2.11
C PHE A 118 -7.22 8.34 -3.00
N TYR A 119 -7.81 9.27 -3.75
CA TYR A 119 -7.10 10.35 -4.41
C TYR A 119 -6.30 11.25 -3.44
N SER A 120 -6.50 11.11 -2.12
CA SER A 120 -5.79 11.91 -1.12
C SER A 120 -4.39 11.42 -0.74
N LEU A 121 -3.92 10.31 -1.29
CA LEU A 121 -2.53 9.84 -1.20
C LEU A 121 -1.96 9.65 -2.61
N GLY A 122 -2.22 10.61 -3.48
CA GLY A 122 -1.58 10.65 -4.77
C GLY A 122 -0.06 10.71 -4.60
N VAL A 123 0.67 9.85 -5.28
CA VAL A 123 2.14 9.96 -5.33
C VAL A 123 2.55 11.35 -5.79
N GLY A 124 1.75 11.97 -6.65
CA GLY A 124 1.90 13.37 -7.05
C GLY A 124 1.87 14.35 -5.88
N ASP A 125 0.95 14.17 -4.92
CA ASP A 125 0.87 15.03 -3.73
C ASP A 125 2.10 14.88 -2.82
N ILE A 126 2.64 13.66 -2.72
CA ILE A 126 3.85 13.37 -1.95
C ILE A 126 5.06 14.11 -2.54
N LEU A 127 5.18 14.09 -3.87
CA LEU A 127 6.33 14.64 -4.59
C LEU A 127 6.15 16.09 -5.04
N ASP A 128 4.97 16.70 -4.84
CA ASP A 128 4.58 17.96 -5.49
C ASP A 128 4.72 17.89 -7.03
N PHE A 129 4.37 16.71 -7.60
CA PHE A 129 4.56 16.38 -9.00
C PHE A 129 3.23 16.41 -9.75
N ASP A 130 3.16 17.24 -10.79
CA ASP A 130 2.04 17.26 -11.72
C ASP A 130 2.30 16.32 -12.89
N SER A 131 1.65 15.13 -12.86
CA SER A 131 1.76 14.13 -13.93
C SER A 131 1.17 14.60 -15.28
N PHE A 132 0.37 15.67 -15.27
CA PHE A 132 -0.23 16.26 -16.46
C PHE A 132 0.57 17.45 -17.01
N ALA A 133 1.68 17.82 -16.37
CA ALA A 133 2.55 18.88 -16.88
C ALA A 133 3.06 18.56 -18.29
N MET A 134 3.07 19.54 -19.17
CA MET A 134 3.48 19.35 -20.58
C MET A 134 4.94 18.94 -20.74
N GLN A 135 5.78 19.23 -19.77
CA GLN A 135 7.20 18.84 -19.72
C GLN A 135 7.56 18.47 -18.28
N PRO A 136 7.26 17.26 -17.84
CA PRO A 136 7.63 16.82 -16.50
C PRO A 136 9.16 16.75 -16.39
N ASP A 137 9.70 17.14 -15.25
CA ASP A 137 11.08 16.87 -14.89
C ASP A 137 11.32 15.35 -14.92
N VAL A 138 12.38 14.93 -15.65
CA VAL A 138 12.69 13.50 -15.84
C VAL A 138 12.99 12.82 -14.52
N ASP A 139 13.66 13.50 -13.58
CA ASP A 139 13.99 12.92 -12.28
C ASP A 139 12.75 12.81 -11.40
N ALA A 140 11.88 13.82 -11.41
CA ALA A 140 10.60 13.76 -10.71
C ALA A 140 9.67 12.69 -11.28
N ALA A 141 9.64 12.52 -12.62
CA ALA A 141 8.88 11.44 -13.27
C ALA A 141 9.39 10.05 -12.89
N ARG A 142 10.71 9.90 -12.77
CA ARG A 142 11.35 8.67 -12.31
C ARG A 142 10.99 8.37 -10.86
N GLN A 143 11.15 9.36 -9.99
CA GLN A 143 10.77 9.25 -8.57
C GLN A 143 9.29 8.89 -8.40
N TYR A 144 8.42 9.51 -9.19
CA TYR A 144 6.99 9.19 -9.22
C TYR A 144 6.75 7.70 -9.52
N SER A 145 7.39 7.17 -10.56
CA SER A 145 7.25 5.76 -10.95
C SER A 145 7.75 4.80 -9.87
N PHE A 146 8.87 5.12 -9.20
CA PHE A 146 9.40 4.32 -8.09
C PHE A 146 8.44 4.30 -6.89
N LEU A 147 7.97 5.47 -6.46
CA LEU A 147 7.01 5.56 -5.35
C LEU A 147 5.69 4.86 -5.67
N GLN A 148 5.18 5.01 -6.89
CA GLN A 148 3.98 4.33 -7.34
C GLN A 148 4.13 2.81 -7.22
N THR A 149 5.26 2.28 -7.65
CA THR A 149 5.59 0.86 -7.54
C THR A 149 5.75 0.42 -6.09
N ALA A 150 6.53 1.16 -5.29
CA ALA A 150 6.81 0.81 -3.90
C ALA A 150 5.55 0.86 -3.02
N LEU A 151 4.64 1.76 -3.28
CA LEU A 151 3.35 1.86 -2.59
C LEU A 151 2.30 0.92 -3.20
N SER A 152 2.65 0.18 -4.26
CA SER A 152 1.71 -0.70 -4.99
C SER A 152 0.42 0.03 -5.39
N ILE A 153 0.55 1.31 -5.78
CA ILE A 153 -0.56 2.12 -6.27
C ILE A 153 -0.62 1.92 -7.78
N ASN A 154 -1.74 1.43 -8.28
CA ASN A 154 -1.94 1.36 -9.74
C ASN A 154 -2.20 2.76 -10.33
N GLU A 155 -2.26 2.86 -11.66
CA GLU A 155 -2.50 4.11 -12.39
C GLU A 155 -3.79 4.85 -11.99
N TYR A 156 -4.74 4.15 -11.36
CA TYR A 156 -6.00 4.70 -10.86
C TYR A 156 -5.94 5.06 -9.35
N GLY A 157 -4.76 5.00 -8.73
CA GLY A 157 -4.59 5.32 -7.31
C GLY A 157 -5.04 4.20 -6.35
N TYR A 158 -5.32 3.00 -6.85
CA TYR A 158 -5.72 1.88 -6.00
C TYR A 158 -4.50 1.16 -5.46
N ARG A 159 -4.46 0.97 -4.16
CA ARG A 159 -3.45 0.09 -3.55
C ARG A 159 -3.79 -1.36 -3.82
N ASN A 160 -2.87 -2.07 -4.42
CA ASN A 160 -2.94 -3.51 -4.44
C ASN A 160 -2.53 -4.02 -3.06
N THR A 161 -3.37 -4.84 -2.51
CA THR A 161 -3.42 -5.34 -1.17
C THR A 161 -2.14 -5.98 -0.69
N GLY A 162 -1.77 -5.75 0.51
CA GLY A 162 -0.97 -6.71 1.24
C GLY A 162 0.08 -6.14 2.18
N ASN A 163 0.69 -5.02 1.87
CA ASN A 163 1.74 -4.47 2.71
C ASN A 163 1.33 -3.14 3.34
N TRP A 164 0.30 -3.19 4.17
CA TRP A 164 -0.03 -2.07 5.01
C TRP A 164 0.92 -2.06 6.21
N GLY A 165 1.63 -0.97 6.35
CA GLY A 165 2.57 -0.78 7.43
C GLY A 165 2.91 0.68 7.60
N VAL A 166 3.73 0.97 8.57
CA VAL A 166 4.37 2.27 8.72
C VAL A 166 5.73 2.16 8.06
N TYR A 167 5.98 2.97 7.05
CA TYR A 167 7.19 2.93 6.27
C TYR A 167 7.95 4.24 6.36
N LEU A 168 9.25 4.16 6.62
CA LEU A 168 10.18 5.22 6.30
C LEU A 168 10.64 5.03 4.86
N MET A 169 10.50 6.07 4.05
CA MET A 169 11.01 6.11 2.68
C MET A 169 11.93 7.30 2.52
N GLY A 170 12.90 7.19 1.61
CA GLY A 170 13.81 8.28 1.28
C GLY A 170 14.68 7.94 0.10
N TRP A 171 15.23 8.97 -0.56
CA TRP A 171 16.10 8.81 -1.72
C TRP A 171 17.55 8.76 -1.29
N MET A 172 18.35 7.95 -1.99
CA MET A 172 19.80 7.83 -1.78
C MET A 172 20.52 8.16 -3.07
N ASP A 173 21.64 8.90 -2.95
CA ASP A 173 22.49 9.24 -4.10
C ASP A 173 23.39 8.07 -4.52
N ARG A 174 23.47 7.03 -3.73
CA ARG A 174 24.38 5.91 -3.93
C ARG A 174 23.63 4.61 -3.98
N SER A 175 23.91 3.83 -5.00
CA SER A 175 23.48 2.45 -5.09
C SER A 175 24.53 1.53 -4.46
N ASP A 176 24.12 0.71 -3.49
CA ASP A 176 24.96 -0.38 -2.99
C ASP A 176 24.85 -1.65 -3.87
N LEU A 177 24.06 -1.57 -4.94
CA LEU A 177 23.95 -2.66 -5.90
C LEU A 177 25.20 -2.70 -6.78
N PRO A 178 26.03 -3.74 -6.69
CA PRO A 178 27.23 -3.89 -7.51
C PRO A 178 26.84 -4.31 -8.94
N VAL A 179 26.25 -3.39 -9.68
CA VAL A 179 25.90 -3.60 -11.09
C VAL A 179 26.99 -2.98 -11.95
N GLY A 180 27.47 -3.73 -12.92
CA GLY A 180 28.50 -3.26 -13.81
C GLY A 180 28.38 -3.84 -15.23
N VAL A 181 28.97 -3.15 -16.21
CA VAL A 181 29.12 -3.67 -17.56
C VAL A 181 30.56 -4.17 -17.73
N ALA A 182 30.70 -5.49 -17.91
CA ALA A 182 31.99 -6.12 -17.98
C ALA A 182 32.86 -5.55 -19.14
N GLY A 183 34.08 -5.13 -18.80
CA GLY A 183 35.05 -4.67 -19.79
C GLY A 183 34.80 -3.31 -20.42
N ARG A 184 33.82 -2.54 -19.93
CA ARG A 184 33.52 -1.20 -20.45
C ARG A 184 33.29 -0.18 -19.35
N ARG A 185 33.72 1.05 -19.61
CA ARG A 185 33.29 2.21 -18.82
C ARG A 185 31.92 2.64 -19.33
N TYR A 186 31.02 2.93 -18.42
CA TYR A 186 29.67 3.42 -18.70
C TYR A 186 29.35 4.58 -17.77
N ASP A 187 28.46 5.45 -18.20
CA ASP A 187 27.87 6.46 -17.36
C ASP A 187 26.61 5.89 -16.74
N SER A 188 26.49 5.96 -15.42
CA SER A 188 25.30 5.54 -14.69
C SER A 188 24.54 6.74 -14.14
N VAL A 189 23.23 6.66 -14.17
CA VAL A 189 22.34 7.57 -13.44
C VAL A 189 21.54 6.71 -12.49
N ASP A 190 21.89 6.79 -11.21
CA ASP A 190 21.31 5.93 -10.19
C ASP A 190 20.20 6.69 -9.45
N THR A 191 19.07 6.05 -9.29
CA THR A 191 17.97 6.51 -8.44
C THR A 191 17.60 5.38 -7.52
N VAL A 192 17.82 5.56 -6.23
CA VAL A 192 17.54 4.54 -5.22
C VAL A 192 16.48 5.06 -4.27
N LEU A 193 15.36 4.36 -4.20
CA LEU A 193 14.36 4.54 -3.16
C LEU A 193 14.59 3.51 -2.05
N TYR A 194 14.96 3.98 -0.89
CA TYR A 194 15.01 3.17 0.31
C TYR A 194 13.63 3.09 0.95
N VAL A 195 13.19 1.89 1.28
CA VAL A 195 11.91 1.63 1.95
C VAL A 195 12.17 0.74 3.16
N HIS A 196 11.84 1.24 4.35
CA HIS A 196 12.03 0.53 5.61
C HIS A 196 10.70 0.40 6.35
N SER A 197 10.31 -0.83 6.66
CA SER A 197 9.12 -1.09 7.48
C SER A 197 9.44 -0.84 8.95
N LEU A 198 8.65 0.01 9.59
CA LEU A 198 8.72 0.32 11.00
C LEU A 198 7.61 -0.40 11.75
N THR A 199 7.87 -0.80 13.00
CA THR A 199 6.89 -1.44 13.87
C THR A 199 6.62 -0.54 15.09
N PRO A 200 5.69 0.43 14.97
CA PRO A 200 5.35 1.31 16.08
C PRO A 200 4.74 0.55 17.24
N ASN A 201 4.92 1.07 18.44
CA ASN A 201 4.20 0.57 19.60
C ASN A 201 2.72 0.99 19.51
N LEU A 202 1.83 0.09 19.86
CA LEU A 202 0.42 0.41 19.99
C LEU A 202 0.18 1.00 21.37
N LYS A 203 -0.39 2.21 21.41
CA LYS A 203 -0.83 2.84 22.66
C LYS A 203 -2.34 2.74 22.77
N THR A 204 -2.78 2.23 23.90
CA THR A 204 -4.20 2.15 24.27
C THR A 204 -4.44 3.10 25.44
N ASP A 205 -5.12 4.21 25.18
CA ASP A 205 -5.57 5.12 26.23
C ASP A 205 -7.04 4.81 26.56
N GLY A 206 -7.30 3.85 27.45
CA GLY A 206 -8.64 3.45 27.84
C GLY A 206 -8.98 2.01 27.48
N ASP A 207 -10.26 1.68 27.64
CA ASP A 207 -10.77 0.31 27.50
C ASP A 207 -11.18 -0.04 26.06
N THR A 208 -11.16 0.93 25.13
CA THR A 208 -11.62 0.74 23.75
C THR A 208 -10.63 1.28 22.71
N LEU A 209 -10.32 0.49 21.71
CA LEU A 209 -9.54 0.89 20.54
C LEU A 209 -10.49 1.23 19.38
N TYR A 210 -10.26 2.37 18.76
CA TYR A 210 -10.96 2.76 17.53
C TYR A 210 -10.08 2.50 16.30
N LEU A 211 -10.55 1.62 15.43
CA LEU A 211 -9.89 1.25 14.18
C LEU A 211 -10.63 1.95 13.01
N PRO A 212 -10.08 3.04 12.47
CA PRO A 212 -10.69 3.73 11.33
C PRO A 212 -10.54 2.92 10.04
N SER A 213 -11.34 3.21 9.04
CA SER A 213 -11.33 2.52 7.75
C SER A 213 -9.96 2.46 7.08
N GLY A 214 -9.15 3.51 7.21
CA GLY A 214 -7.78 3.55 6.70
C GLY A 214 -6.81 2.62 7.41
N PHE A 215 -7.20 1.99 8.51
CA PHE A 215 -6.39 1.05 9.26
C PHE A 215 -6.57 -0.41 8.80
N PHE A 216 -7.42 -0.64 7.81
CA PHE A 216 -7.67 -1.98 7.29
C PHE A 216 -7.00 -2.17 5.93
N ALA A 217 -6.24 -3.23 5.80
CA ALA A 217 -5.93 -3.82 4.51
C ALA A 217 -7.18 -4.56 4.00
N TRP A 218 -7.34 -4.61 2.69
CA TRP A 218 -8.46 -5.31 2.08
C TRP A 218 -8.00 -6.28 0.99
N GLU A 219 -8.78 -7.30 0.76
CA GLU A 219 -8.60 -8.28 -0.31
C GLU A 219 -9.96 -8.54 -0.94
N SER A 220 -10.03 -8.56 -2.28
CA SER A 220 -11.25 -8.90 -3.00
C SER A 220 -11.23 -10.32 -3.52
N SER A 221 -12.37 -11.02 -3.48
CA SER A 221 -12.53 -12.32 -4.14
C SER A 221 -12.49 -12.21 -5.66
N THR A 222 -12.69 -11.00 -6.19
CA THR A 222 -12.71 -10.70 -7.61
C THR A 222 -11.58 -9.71 -7.91
N PRO A 223 -10.56 -10.08 -8.71
CA PRO A 223 -9.36 -9.26 -8.91
C PRO A 223 -9.62 -7.87 -9.49
N THR A 224 -10.72 -7.71 -10.23
CA THR A 224 -11.11 -6.43 -10.86
C THR A 224 -11.92 -5.53 -9.93
N VAL A 225 -12.26 -5.99 -8.73
CA VAL A 225 -13.09 -5.25 -7.77
C VAL A 225 -12.22 -4.64 -6.68
N SER A 226 -12.29 -3.32 -6.56
CA SER A 226 -11.70 -2.54 -5.47
C SER A 226 -12.81 -2.02 -4.53
N PRO A 227 -12.57 -1.88 -3.23
CA PRO A 227 -13.53 -1.25 -2.33
C PRO A 227 -13.80 0.23 -2.64
N TYR A 228 -13.03 0.83 -3.54
CA TYR A 228 -13.10 2.27 -3.85
C TYR A 228 -13.65 2.58 -5.24
N SER A 229 -13.85 1.56 -6.06
CA SER A 229 -14.46 1.75 -7.39
C SER A 229 -14.89 0.40 -7.93
N VAL A 230 -16.19 0.22 -8.07
CA VAL A 230 -16.78 -0.96 -8.70
C VAL A 230 -17.79 -0.46 -9.73
N TYR A 231 -17.44 -0.62 -10.99
CA TYR A 231 -18.30 -0.24 -12.12
C TYR A 231 -19.16 -1.40 -12.59
N GLU A 232 -18.65 -2.61 -12.47
CA GLU A 232 -19.37 -3.83 -12.83
C GLU A 232 -19.35 -4.81 -11.65
N ILE A 233 -20.50 -5.03 -11.08
CA ILE A 233 -20.68 -6.02 -10.01
C ILE A 233 -21.00 -7.36 -10.66
N PRO A 234 -20.21 -8.42 -10.40
CA PRO A 234 -20.53 -9.75 -10.88
C PRO A 234 -21.94 -10.21 -10.44
N ASP A 235 -22.63 -11.02 -11.25
CA ASP A 235 -23.97 -11.52 -10.94
C ASP A 235 -24.05 -12.20 -9.56
N GLU A 236 -23.00 -12.88 -9.15
CA GLU A 236 -22.88 -13.52 -7.84
C GLU A 236 -22.45 -12.56 -6.71
N GLY A 237 -22.19 -11.30 -7.06
CA GLY A 237 -21.62 -10.31 -6.16
C GLY A 237 -20.11 -10.48 -5.99
N TYR A 238 -19.55 -9.71 -5.04
CA TYR A 238 -18.13 -9.81 -4.66
C TYR A 238 -17.99 -9.82 -3.15
N VAL A 239 -16.85 -10.33 -2.69
CA VAL A 239 -16.49 -10.38 -1.26
C VAL A 239 -15.25 -9.53 -1.04
N LEU A 240 -15.34 -8.65 -0.06
CA LEU A 240 -14.19 -7.92 0.49
C LEU A 240 -13.84 -8.49 1.86
N ARG A 241 -12.58 -8.77 2.05
CA ARG A 241 -11.97 -9.15 3.33
C ARG A 241 -11.18 -7.97 3.85
N PHE A 242 -11.53 -7.50 5.02
CA PHE A 242 -10.83 -6.42 5.70
C PHE A 242 -10.03 -7.01 6.85
N ARG A 243 -8.75 -6.65 6.93
CA ARG A 243 -7.86 -7.07 8.03
C ARG A 243 -7.18 -5.83 8.61
N PRO A 244 -7.00 -5.73 9.94
CA PRO A 244 -6.19 -4.68 10.52
C PRO A 244 -4.79 -4.65 9.88
N ALA A 245 -4.28 -3.44 9.63
CA ALA A 245 -2.99 -3.22 9.00
C ALA A 245 -1.80 -3.74 9.83
N MET A 246 -2.02 -3.95 11.11
CA MET A 246 -1.07 -4.57 12.02
C MET A 246 -1.81 -5.53 12.97
N PRO A 247 -1.12 -6.55 13.49
CA PRO A 247 -1.73 -7.46 14.45
C PRO A 247 -2.24 -6.69 15.68
N ILE A 248 -3.51 -6.89 16.01
CA ILE A 248 -4.15 -6.35 17.21
C ILE A 248 -4.71 -7.51 17.99
N GLN A 249 -4.45 -7.51 19.30
CA GLN A 249 -5.11 -8.42 20.22
C GLN A 249 -6.26 -7.68 20.88
N PHE A 250 -7.43 -8.27 20.89
CA PHE A 250 -8.63 -7.74 21.53
C PHE A 250 -9.46 -8.89 22.09
N ARG A 251 -10.35 -8.56 23.00
CA ARG A 251 -11.25 -9.54 23.66
C ARG A 251 -12.57 -9.66 22.93
N SER A 252 -13.11 -8.53 22.50
CA SER A 252 -14.41 -8.44 21.84
C SER A 252 -14.50 -7.23 20.91
N ALA A 253 -15.31 -7.34 19.87
CA ALA A 253 -15.70 -6.22 19.02
C ALA A 253 -16.93 -5.53 19.60
N GLN A 254 -16.83 -4.24 19.91
CA GLN A 254 -17.92 -3.44 20.48
C GLN A 254 -18.78 -2.78 19.41
N SER A 255 -18.16 -2.45 18.27
CA SER A 255 -18.85 -1.80 17.16
C SER A 255 -18.20 -2.22 15.85
N LEU A 256 -19.01 -2.51 14.85
CA LEU A 256 -18.60 -2.70 13.46
C LEU A 256 -19.56 -1.92 12.57
N LYS A 257 -19.04 -0.95 11.84
CA LYS A 257 -19.80 -0.10 10.93
C LYS A 257 -19.30 -0.30 9.51
N LEU A 258 -20.22 -0.65 8.62
CA LEU A 258 -19.98 -0.69 7.18
C LEU A 258 -20.45 0.63 6.56
N THR A 259 -19.61 1.26 5.76
CA THR A 259 -20.00 2.39 4.91
C THR A 259 -19.93 1.95 3.45
N LEU A 260 -21.06 2.04 2.76
CA LEU A 260 -21.24 1.66 1.37
C LEU A 260 -21.79 2.86 0.59
N VAL A 261 -20.94 3.53 -0.17
CA VAL A 261 -21.33 4.70 -0.98
C VAL A 261 -21.53 4.26 -2.42
N SER A 262 -22.71 4.47 -2.95
CA SER A 262 -23.06 4.07 -4.33
C SER A 262 -24.04 5.04 -4.97
N SER A 263 -24.10 5.01 -6.32
CA SER A 263 -25.04 5.83 -7.10
C SER A 263 -26.52 5.38 -6.91
N ASN A 264 -26.74 4.10 -6.55
CA ASN A 264 -28.06 3.54 -6.32
C ASN A 264 -28.03 2.54 -5.14
N PRO A 265 -28.04 3.03 -3.89
CA PRO A 265 -27.97 2.16 -2.71
C PRO A 265 -29.12 1.13 -2.63
N GLY A 266 -30.31 1.50 -3.10
CA GLY A 266 -31.49 0.63 -3.07
C GLY A 266 -31.39 -0.63 -3.94
N ALA A 267 -30.45 -0.65 -4.90
CA ALA A 267 -30.18 -1.81 -5.74
C ALA A 267 -29.11 -2.75 -5.16
N LEU A 268 -28.58 -2.44 -3.99
CA LEU A 268 -27.51 -3.22 -3.37
C LEU A 268 -28.01 -3.95 -2.14
N THR A 269 -27.52 -5.15 -1.97
CA THR A 269 -27.68 -5.92 -0.73
C THR A 269 -26.31 -6.26 -0.17
N ALA A 270 -26.07 -5.87 1.08
CA ALA A 270 -24.85 -6.20 1.80
C ALA A 270 -25.07 -7.38 2.76
N TYR A 271 -24.05 -8.20 2.91
CA TYR A 271 -23.99 -9.30 3.85
C TYR A 271 -22.70 -9.23 4.64
N ALA A 272 -22.74 -9.59 5.91
CA ALA A 272 -21.56 -9.83 6.73
C ALA A 272 -21.37 -11.33 7.00
N TRP A 273 -20.14 -11.79 7.05
CA TRP A 273 -19.82 -13.16 7.39
C TRP A 273 -19.86 -13.37 8.89
N ASN A 274 -20.73 -14.27 9.34
CA ASN A 274 -20.77 -14.72 10.73
C ASN A 274 -19.75 -15.84 10.93
N PHE A 275 -18.70 -15.58 11.73
CA PHE A 275 -17.61 -16.53 11.99
C PHE A 275 -18.01 -17.66 12.94
N GLU A 276 -19.03 -17.47 13.77
CA GLU A 276 -19.52 -18.53 14.67
C GLU A 276 -20.26 -19.64 13.91
N ASN A 277 -21.15 -19.23 12.99
CA ASN A 277 -22.04 -20.14 12.27
C ASN A 277 -21.57 -20.43 10.84
N GLU A 278 -20.48 -19.82 10.41
CA GLU A 278 -19.93 -19.93 9.04
C GLU A 278 -20.96 -19.64 7.95
N THR A 279 -21.74 -18.56 8.13
CA THR A 279 -22.82 -18.18 7.21
C THR A 279 -22.81 -16.70 6.88
N TRP A 280 -23.33 -16.36 5.70
CA TRP A 280 -23.59 -14.98 5.31
C TRP A 280 -24.91 -14.51 5.92
N VAL A 281 -24.85 -13.41 6.66
CA VAL A 281 -26.03 -12.77 7.27
C VAL A 281 -26.33 -11.49 6.50
N LYS A 282 -27.56 -11.39 5.98
CA LYS A 282 -28.03 -10.19 5.29
C LYS A 282 -28.11 -9.02 6.27
N LEU A 283 -27.51 -7.89 5.90
CA LEU A 283 -27.62 -6.64 6.64
C LEU A 283 -28.93 -5.93 6.26
N GLN A 284 -29.66 -5.46 7.26
CA GLN A 284 -31.07 -5.02 7.10
C GLN A 284 -31.22 -3.55 6.77
N ASP A 285 -30.25 -2.91 6.13
CA ASP A 285 -30.39 -1.49 5.85
C ASP A 285 -29.84 -1.15 4.48
N ASN A 286 -30.60 -0.30 3.76
CA ASN A 286 -30.17 0.29 2.49
C ASN A 286 -29.53 1.66 2.72
N SER A 287 -29.08 1.95 3.94
CA SER A 287 -28.41 3.20 4.27
C SER A 287 -26.94 3.16 3.83
N MET A 288 -26.38 4.34 3.59
CA MET A 288 -24.94 4.46 3.27
C MET A 288 -24.02 3.99 4.41
N THR A 289 -24.52 3.94 5.64
CA THR A 289 -23.78 3.46 6.81
C THR A 289 -24.64 2.50 7.60
N ILE A 290 -24.18 1.27 7.72
CA ILE A 290 -24.87 0.18 8.42
C ILE A 290 -24.08 -0.14 9.67
N THR A 291 -24.72 -0.01 10.84
CA THR A 291 -24.17 -0.55 12.08
C THR A 291 -24.55 -2.03 12.18
N ILE A 292 -23.55 -2.90 12.26
CA ILE A 292 -23.76 -4.35 12.34
C ILE A 292 -24.07 -4.71 13.79
N PRO A 293 -25.24 -5.28 14.08
CA PRO A 293 -25.60 -5.72 15.44
C PRO A 293 -24.74 -6.92 15.86
N ASP A 294 -24.48 -7.05 17.15
CA ASP A 294 -23.67 -8.14 17.73
C ASP A 294 -22.33 -8.32 16.98
N PRO A 295 -21.49 -7.27 16.87
CA PRO A 295 -20.35 -7.24 15.97
C PRO A 295 -19.33 -8.34 16.24
N ASP A 296 -19.25 -8.84 17.45
CA ASP A 296 -18.32 -9.89 17.87
C ASP A 296 -18.44 -11.18 17.04
N ARG A 297 -19.62 -11.49 16.54
CA ARG A 297 -19.86 -12.64 15.65
C ARG A 297 -19.33 -12.44 14.23
N PHE A 298 -19.12 -11.20 13.82
CA PHE A 298 -18.74 -10.81 12.46
C PHE A 298 -17.27 -10.42 12.34
N VAL A 299 -16.52 -10.53 13.44
CA VAL A 299 -15.11 -10.22 13.52
C VAL A 299 -14.35 -11.46 13.99
N ALA A 300 -13.39 -11.92 13.19
CA ALA A 300 -12.51 -13.01 13.59
C ALA A 300 -11.53 -12.57 14.68
N SER A 301 -10.92 -13.51 15.39
CA SER A 301 -9.97 -13.25 16.46
C SER A 301 -8.73 -12.44 16.04
N ASN A 302 -8.43 -12.42 14.74
CA ASN A 302 -7.36 -11.59 14.15
C ASN A 302 -7.85 -10.22 13.66
N GLY A 303 -9.10 -9.85 13.94
CA GLY A 303 -9.71 -8.60 13.49
C GLY A 303 -10.24 -8.61 12.06
N GLU A 304 -10.23 -9.76 11.37
CA GLU A 304 -10.78 -9.87 10.02
C GLU A 304 -12.29 -9.71 10.03
N ALA A 305 -12.83 -8.90 9.12
CA ALA A 305 -14.25 -8.84 8.79
C ALA A 305 -14.44 -9.09 7.29
N ARG A 306 -15.53 -9.77 6.92
CA ARG A 306 -15.85 -10.07 5.52
C ARG A 306 -17.21 -9.50 5.16
N ILE A 307 -17.23 -8.77 4.07
CA ILE A 307 -18.45 -8.14 3.54
C ILE A 307 -18.67 -8.66 2.11
N ARG A 308 -19.86 -9.14 1.84
CA ARG A 308 -20.32 -9.49 0.49
C ARG A 308 -21.32 -8.45 0.03
N VAL A 309 -21.16 -7.97 -1.19
CA VAL A 309 -22.10 -7.05 -1.83
C VAL A 309 -22.67 -7.71 -3.08
N VAL A 310 -23.97 -7.67 -3.22
CA VAL A 310 -24.71 -8.23 -4.36
C VAL A 310 -25.59 -7.14 -4.94
N GLN A 311 -25.66 -7.05 -6.25
CA GLN A 311 -26.51 -6.11 -6.97
C GLN A 311 -27.80 -6.80 -7.45
N ASP A 312 -28.90 -6.08 -7.42
CA ASP A 312 -30.09 -6.47 -8.17
C ASP A 312 -29.80 -6.33 -9.67
N GLN A 313 -29.93 -7.44 -10.43
CA GLN A 313 -29.58 -7.51 -11.84
C GLN A 313 -30.32 -6.52 -12.75
N SER A 314 -31.40 -5.90 -12.27
CA SER A 314 -32.19 -4.93 -13.01
C SER A 314 -31.63 -3.51 -12.99
N ALA A 315 -30.61 -3.22 -12.19
CA ALA A 315 -30.16 -1.87 -11.93
C ALA A 315 -28.66 -1.68 -12.18
N TYR A 316 -28.29 -0.65 -12.91
CA TYR A 316 -26.89 -0.21 -12.96
C TYR A 316 -26.52 0.54 -11.66
N THR A 317 -25.43 0.17 -11.05
CA THR A 317 -24.97 0.78 -9.81
C THR A 317 -23.46 0.87 -9.80
N GLU A 318 -22.98 2.07 -9.60
CA GLU A 318 -21.56 2.33 -9.35
C GLU A 318 -21.34 2.42 -7.83
N ILE A 319 -20.35 1.71 -7.32
CA ILE A 319 -19.92 1.80 -5.93
C ILE A 319 -18.62 2.61 -5.90
N THR A 320 -18.64 3.70 -5.15
CA THR A 320 -17.48 4.59 -5.00
C THR A 320 -16.73 4.35 -3.70
N SER A 321 -17.32 3.67 -2.71
CA SER A 321 -16.63 3.29 -1.48
C SER A 321 -17.32 2.15 -0.75
N THR A 322 -16.52 1.17 -0.29
CA THR A 322 -16.92 0.14 0.67
C THR A 322 -15.86 0.08 1.76
N THR A 323 -16.16 0.58 2.94
CA THR A 323 -15.20 0.66 4.05
C THR A 323 -15.82 0.21 5.35
N ILE A 324 -14.98 -0.20 6.29
CA ILE A 324 -15.40 -0.53 7.65
C ILE A 324 -14.68 0.32 8.68
N ASN A 325 -15.35 0.58 9.80
CA ASN A 325 -14.77 1.10 11.04
C ASN A 325 -15.11 0.13 12.16
N MET A 326 -14.21 -0.03 13.11
CA MET A 326 -14.38 -1.00 14.19
C MET A 326 -13.96 -0.37 15.53
N GLU A 327 -14.68 -0.71 16.58
CA GLU A 327 -14.26 -0.47 17.96
C GLU A 327 -14.09 -1.83 18.64
N VAL A 328 -12.98 -2.01 19.33
CA VAL A 328 -12.66 -3.26 20.02
C VAL A 328 -12.14 -2.99 21.42
N ASP A 329 -12.40 -3.93 22.33
CA ASP A 329 -11.81 -3.93 23.69
C ASP A 329 -10.49 -4.69 23.63
N PRO A 330 -9.38 -4.07 24.02
CA PRO A 330 -8.05 -4.68 24.04
C PRO A 330 -7.88 -5.82 25.03
#